data_b74dcb0f0b5f9570817d7ca37c5b52a4
#
_entry.id   b74dcb0f0b5f9570817d7ca37c5b52a4
#
_cell.length_a   1.000
_cell.length_b   1.000
_cell.length_c   1.000
_cell.angle_alpha   90.00
_cell.angle_beta   90.00
_cell.angle_gamma   90.00
#
_symmetry.space_group_name_H-M   'P 1'
#
loop_
_entity.id
_entity.type
_entity.pdbx_description
1 polymer ?
#
loop_
_entity_poly.entity_id
_entity_poly.type
_entity_poly.pdbx_seq_one_letter_code
_entity_poly.pdbx_strand_id
1 'polypeptide(L)'
;MRDISEPETDENAVRLAHYLDLLSDENPINRWKGAVSLGRMGDSRATEALINALSDDDDRVRLKTIWALGLMGDARAIGPLKNLYRYENDDTKQIIAEALETINRATSRQ
;
A
#
# COMPACT_ATOMS: atom_id res chain seq x y z
N MET A 1 -22.23 -19.98 -27.30
CA MET A 1 -21.09 -20.71 -26.70
C MET A 1 -19.93 -19.75 -26.52
N ARG A 2 -19.35 -19.72 -25.33
CA ARG A 2 -18.24 -18.81 -25.04
C ARG A 2 -17.00 -19.26 -25.81
N ASP A 3 -16.32 -18.30 -26.44
CA ASP A 3 -15.04 -18.56 -27.08
C ASP A 3 -13.92 -18.63 -26.03
N ILE A 4 -13.41 -19.82 -25.81
CA ILE A 4 -12.36 -20.07 -24.82
C ILE A 4 -10.96 -19.73 -25.34
N SER A 5 -10.83 -19.36 -26.61
CA SER A 5 -9.55 -18.97 -27.19
C SER A 5 -9.19 -17.51 -26.88
N GLU A 6 -10.16 -16.69 -26.49
CA GLU A 6 -9.92 -15.30 -26.10
C GLU A 6 -9.42 -15.24 -24.67
N PRO A 7 -8.31 -14.51 -24.41
CA PRO A 7 -7.84 -14.32 -23.04
C PRO A 7 -8.86 -13.51 -22.23
N GLU A 8 -9.10 -13.91 -21.00
CA GLU A 8 -9.92 -13.13 -20.10
C GLU A 8 -9.20 -11.83 -19.74
N THR A 9 -9.92 -10.70 -19.75
CA THR A 9 -9.38 -9.45 -19.32
C THR A 9 -9.25 -9.47 -17.80
N ASP A 10 -8.02 -9.36 -17.29
CA ASP A 10 -7.78 -9.19 -15.85
C ASP A 10 -7.99 -7.71 -15.50
N GLU A 11 -9.21 -7.37 -15.14
CA GLU A 11 -9.56 -6.00 -14.77
C GLU A 11 -8.75 -5.50 -13.55
N ASN A 12 -8.42 -6.41 -12.64
CA ASN A 12 -7.61 -6.07 -11.48
C ASN A 12 -6.18 -5.74 -11.88
N ALA A 13 -5.61 -6.44 -12.86
CA ALA A 13 -4.29 -6.12 -13.37
C ALA A 13 -4.26 -4.73 -14.04
N VAL A 14 -5.31 -4.36 -14.76
CA VAL A 14 -5.43 -3.04 -15.39
C VAL A 14 -5.51 -1.94 -14.34
N ARG A 15 -6.35 -2.12 -13.33
CA ARG A 15 -6.47 -1.15 -12.23
C ARG A 15 -5.18 -1.05 -11.43
N LEU A 16 -4.56 -2.20 -11.16
CA LEU A 16 -3.29 -2.25 -10.45
C LEU A 16 -2.24 -1.41 -11.16
N ALA A 17 -2.09 -1.60 -12.47
CA ALA A 17 -1.13 -0.85 -13.28
C ALA A 17 -1.41 0.66 -13.22
N HIS A 18 -2.68 1.05 -13.30
CA HIS A 18 -3.08 2.45 -13.21
C HIS A 18 -2.71 3.07 -11.86
N TYR A 19 -3.03 2.38 -10.77
CA TYR A 19 -2.74 2.89 -9.43
C TYR A 19 -1.24 2.90 -9.12
N LEU A 20 -0.49 1.94 -9.65
CA LEU A 20 0.98 1.95 -9.54
C LEU A 20 1.57 3.16 -10.29
N ASP A 21 1.02 3.52 -11.45
CA ASP A 21 1.45 4.72 -12.17
C ASP A 21 1.19 5.98 -11.35
N LEU A 22 0.02 6.07 -10.71
CA LEU A 22 -0.29 7.20 -9.83
C LEU A 22 0.71 7.30 -8.67
N LEU A 23 1.10 6.17 -8.10
CA LEU A 23 2.06 6.13 -6.99
C LEU A 23 3.42 6.70 -7.38
N SER A 24 3.75 6.69 -8.66
CA SER A 24 5.02 7.19 -9.20
C SER A 24 4.90 8.58 -9.85
N ASP A 25 3.74 9.23 -9.76
CA ASP A 25 3.50 10.53 -10.39
C ASP A 25 4.34 11.63 -9.73
N GLU A 26 4.70 12.65 -10.50
CA GLU A 26 5.43 13.82 -9.99
C GLU A 26 4.61 14.60 -8.95
N ASN A 27 3.29 14.62 -9.12
CA ASN A 27 2.38 15.33 -8.22
C ASN A 27 2.12 14.48 -6.97
N PRO A 28 2.47 14.96 -5.76
CA PRO A 28 2.24 14.18 -4.54
C PRO A 28 0.76 13.88 -4.27
N ILE A 29 -0.15 14.72 -4.75
CA ILE A 29 -1.59 14.43 -4.62
C ILE A 29 -1.95 13.16 -5.38
N ASN A 30 -1.41 12.98 -6.58
CA ASN A 30 -1.62 11.76 -7.36
C ASN A 30 -0.96 10.56 -6.67
N ARG A 31 0.23 10.74 -6.12
CA ARG A 31 0.92 9.66 -5.39
C ARG A 31 0.10 9.17 -4.20
N TRP A 32 -0.42 10.07 -3.35
CA TRP A 32 -1.20 9.60 -2.21
C TRP A 32 -2.55 9.01 -2.62
N LYS A 33 -3.16 9.50 -3.72
CA LYS A 33 -4.36 8.86 -4.29
C LYS A 33 -4.06 7.43 -4.75
N GLY A 34 -2.92 7.22 -5.37
CA GLY A 34 -2.45 5.88 -5.75
C GLY A 34 -2.30 4.97 -4.54
N ALA A 35 -1.68 5.46 -3.47
CA ALA A 35 -1.51 4.69 -2.24
C ALA A 35 -2.87 4.29 -1.63
N VAL A 36 -3.81 5.22 -1.56
CA VAL A 36 -5.17 4.94 -1.04
C VAL A 36 -5.87 3.89 -1.89
N SER A 37 -5.81 4.04 -3.20
CA SER A 37 -6.47 3.10 -4.13
C SER A 37 -5.88 1.71 -4.03
N LEU A 38 -4.55 1.60 -3.93
CA LEU A 38 -3.86 0.31 -3.77
C LEU A 38 -4.20 -0.35 -2.44
N GLY A 39 -4.29 0.43 -1.37
CA GLY A 39 -4.70 -0.09 -0.06
C GLY A 39 -6.11 -0.66 -0.09
N ARG A 40 -7.05 0.06 -0.71
CA ARG A 40 -8.45 -0.39 -0.84
C ARG A 40 -8.59 -1.61 -1.74
N MET A 41 -7.78 -1.68 -2.78
CA MET A 41 -7.77 -2.82 -3.69
C MET A 41 -7.29 -4.09 -2.99
N GLY A 42 -6.32 -3.97 -2.10
CA GLY A 42 -5.80 -5.09 -1.30
C GLY A 42 -5.04 -6.14 -2.09
N ASP A 43 -4.55 -5.82 -3.27
CA ASP A 43 -3.79 -6.74 -4.11
C ASP A 43 -2.34 -6.79 -3.65
N SER A 44 -1.88 -7.97 -3.21
CA SER A 44 -0.53 -8.14 -2.67
C SER A 44 0.59 -7.85 -3.67
N ARG A 45 0.28 -7.78 -4.96
CA ARG A 45 1.26 -7.35 -5.98
C ARG A 45 1.70 -5.91 -5.80
N ALA A 46 0.92 -5.09 -5.06
CA ALA A 46 1.27 -3.70 -4.78
C ALA A 46 2.14 -3.52 -3.53
N THR A 47 2.33 -4.55 -2.73
CA THR A 47 2.99 -4.42 -1.41
C THR A 47 4.39 -3.84 -1.52
N GLU A 48 5.21 -4.33 -2.43
CA GLU A 48 6.59 -3.85 -2.57
C GLU A 48 6.63 -2.37 -2.99
N ALA A 49 5.76 -1.96 -3.91
CA ALA A 49 5.69 -0.56 -4.34
C ALA A 49 5.25 0.35 -3.18
N LEU A 50 4.30 -0.10 -2.36
CA LEU A 50 3.89 0.66 -1.18
C LEU A 50 4.99 0.72 -0.12
N ILE A 51 5.74 -0.35 0.06
CA ILE A 51 6.90 -0.33 0.98
C ILE A 51 7.91 0.73 0.51
N ASN A 52 8.19 0.80 -0.79
CA ASN A 52 9.08 1.82 -1.34
C ASN A 52 8.53 3.24 -1.11
N ALA A 53 7.22 3.41 -1.19
CA ALA A 53 6.56 4.72 -0.98
C ALA A 53 6.60 5.19 0.49
N LEU A 54 6.99 4.34 1.43
CA LEU A 54 7.26 4.76 2.82
C LEU A 54 8.43 5.75 2.92
N SER A 55 9.27 5.84 1.89
CA SER A 55 10.38 6.79 1.82
C SER A 55 10.04 8.05 1.03
N ASP A 56 8.77 8.25 0.67
CA ASP A 56 8.35 9.43 -0.09
C ASP A 56 8.70 10.71 0.67
N ASP A 57 9.11 11.75 -0.05
CA ASP A 57 9.46 13.04 0.54
C ASP A 57 8.24 13.84 1.02
N ASP A 58 7.04 13.49 0.58
CA ASP A 58 5.80 14.16 0.99
C ASP A 58 5.16 13.43 2.17
N ASP A 59 4.93 14.15 3.26
CA ASP A 59 4.35 13.60 4.49
C ASP A 59 3.00 12.94 4.26
N ARG A 60 2.17 13.50 3.39
CA ARG A 60 0.83 13.00 3.12
C ARG A 60 0.89 11.66 2.39
N VAL A 61 1.84 11.52 1.47
CA VAL A 61 2.07 10.26 0.76
C VAL A 61 2.50 9.18 1.74
N ARG A 62 3.45 9.50 2.65
CA ARG A 62 3.88 8.53 3.67
C ARG A 62 2.72 8.09 4.56
N LEU A 63 1.89 9.03 5.03
CA LEU A 63 0.73 8.71 5.87
C LEU A 63 -0.26 7.79 5.18
N LYS A 64 -0.60 8.08 3.93
CA LYS A 64 -1.53 7.24 3.17
C LYS A 64 -0.94 5.87 2.87
N THR A 65 0.37 5.81 2.67
CA THR A 65 1.08 4.56 2.44
C THR A 65 1.06 3.67 3.68
N ILE A 66 1.29 4.26 4.86
CA ILE A 66 1.21 3.54 6.14
C ILE A 66 -0.19 2.97 6.32
N TRP A 67 -1.21 3.79 6.12
CA TRP A 67 -2.60 3.35 6.20
C TRP A 67 -2.89 2.21 5.22
N ALA A 68 -2.44 2.35 3.98
CA ALA A 68 -2.65 1.33 2.94
C ALA A 68 -2.01 -0.01 3.31
N LEU A 69 -0.78 0.01 3.80
CA LEU A 69 -0.08 -1.20 4.22
C LEU A 69 -0.76 -1.87 5.43
N GLY A 70 -1.24 -1.07 6.38
CA GLY A 70 -2.02 -1.59 7.49
C GLY A 70 -3.28 -2.29 7.02
N LEU A 71 -4.01 -1.65 6.10
CA LEU A 71 -5.24 -2.20 5.54
C LEU A 71 -5.01 -3.51 4.78
N MET A 72 -3.90 -3.61 4.05
CA MET A 72 -3.55 -4.82 3.30
C MET A 72 -3.18 -6.00 4.19
N GLY A 73 -2.65 -5.76 5.37
CA GLY A 73 -2.33 -6.82 6.32
C GLY A 73 -1.17 -7.73 5.91
N ASP A 74 -0.28 -7.28 5.04
CA ASP A 74 0.82 -8.09 4.52
C ASP A 74 2.03 -8.00 5.46
N ALA A 75 2.48 -9.15 5.96
CA ALA A 75 3.59 -9.23 6.91
C ALA A 75 4.90 -8.63 6.38
N ARG A 76 5.08 -8.55 5.06
CA ARG A 76 6.27 -7.95 4.46
C ARG A 76 6.47 -6.49 4.85
N ALA A 77 5.39 -5.81 5.27
CA ALA A 77 5.46 -4.41 5.67
C ALA A 77 5.94 -4.20 7.10
N ILE A 78 6.00 -5.23 7.92
CA ILE A 78 6.31 -5.10 9.36
C ILE A 78 7.69 -4.48 9.58
N GLY A 79 8.73 -5.05 8.97
CA GLY A 79 10.10 -4.53 9.10
C GLY A 79 10.24 -3.09 8.63
N PRO A 80 9.80 -2.78 7.40
CA PRO A 80 9.84 -1.40 6.89
C PRO A 80 9.09 -0.39 7.75
N LEU A 81 7.91 -0.76 8.27
CA LEU A 81 7.15 0.13 9.16
C LEU A 81 7.87 0.37 10.49
N LYS A 82 8.50 -0.66 11.06
CA LYS A 82 9.31 -0.51 12.29
C LYS A 82 10.52 0.40 12.04
N ASN A 83 11.14 0.31 10.88
CA ASN A 83 12.26 1.19 10.52
C ASN A 83 11.79 2.64 10.41
N LEU A 84 10.66 2.88 9.75
CA LEU A 84 10.11 4.23 9.58
C LEU A 84 9.76 4.84 10.93
N TYR A 85 9.26 4.05 11.87
CA TYR A 85 8.85 4.50 13.21
C TYR A 85 9.94 5.31 13.91
N ARG A 86 11.20 4.96 13.69
CA ARG A 86 12.34 5.61 14.37
C ARG A 86 12.51 7.08 13.99
N TYR A 87 12.03 7.47 12.82
CA TYR A 87 12.33 8.77 12.22
C TYR A 87 11.11 9.70 12.13
N GLU A 88 9.95 9.20 12.53
CA GLU A 88 8.71 9.96 12.40
C GLU A 88 8.34 10.68 13.69
N ASN A 89 7.46 11.70 13.55
CA ASN A 89 6.91 12.42 14.70
C ASN A 89 5.91 11.55 15.47
N ASP A 90 5.50 12.00 16.65
CA ASP A 90 4.66 11.21 17.55
C ASP A 90 3.30 10.85 16.93
N ASP A 91 2.69 11.78 16.20
CA ASP A 91 1.40 11.50 15.54
C ASP A 91 1.52 10.40 14.51
N THR A 92 2.56 10.45 13.68
CA THR A 92 2.82 9.43 12.67
C THR A 92 3.23 8.11 13.31
N LYS A 93 4.01 8.15 14.38
CA LYS A 93 4.35 6.94 15.14
C LYS A 93 3.12 6.19 15.61
N GLN A 94 2.09 6.91 16.07
CA GLN A 94 0.85 6.28 16.50
C GLN A 94 0.15 5.58 15.32
N ILE A 95 0.11 6.22 14.16
CA ILE A 95 -0.48 5.64 12.95
C ILE A 95 0.29 4.37 12.54
N ILE A 96 1.61 4.41 12.60
CA ILE A 96 2.44 3.23 12.33
C ILE A 96 2.12 2.10 13.33
N ALA A 97 2.02 2.42 14.61
CA ALA A 97 1.71 1.43 15.65
C ALA A 97 0.35 0.77 15.38
N GLU A 98 -0.65 1.54 14.98
CA GLU A 98 -1.97 1.03 14.63
C GLU A 98 -1.90 0.12 13.39
N ALA A 99 -1.14 0.51 12.37
CA ALA A 99 -0.94 -0.31 11.18
C ALA A 99 -0.26 -1.64 11.53
N LEU A 100 0.78 -1.61 12.35
CA LEU A 100 1.48 -2.81 12.81
C LEU A 100 0.56 -3.74 13.59
N GLU A 101 -0.29 -3.18 14.45
CA GLU A 101 -1.26 -3.98 15.19
C GLU A 101 -2.25 -4.66 14.26
N THR A 102 -2.76 -3.92 13.26
CA THR A 102 -3.67 -4.47 12.27
C THR A 102 -3.03 -5.61 11.47
N ILE A 103 -1.77 -5.43 11.04
CA ILE A 103 -1.03 -6.46 10.32
C ILE A 103 -0.83 -7.70 11.21
N ASN A 104 -0.45 -7.51 12.47
CA ASN A 104 -0.26 -8.61 13.41
C ASN A 104 -1.54 -9.41 13.60
N ARG A 105 -2.69 -8.76 13.72
CA ARG A 105 -3.98 -9.44 13.84
C ARG A 105 -4.30 -10.23 12.57
N ALA A 106 -4.04 -9.66 11.41
CA ALA A 106 -4.30 -10.34 10.14
C ALA A 106 -3.43 -11.59 9.98
N THR A 107 -2.15 -11.50 10.36
CA THR A 107 -1.20 -12.61 10.18
C THR A 107 -1.32 -13.69 11.26
N SER A 108 -1.79 -13.35 12.46
CA SER A 108 -1.92 -14.31 13.56
C SER A 108 -3.12 -15.26 13.39
N ARG A 109 -3.99 -15.00 12.42
CA ARG A 109 -5.15 -15.87 12.13
C ARG A 109 -4.83 -17.03 11.18
N GLN A 110 -3.64 -17.08 10.68
CA GLN A 110 -3.23 -18.11 9.72
C GLN A 110 -2.69 -19.36 10.39
#